data_65a74a0ac3e619856dd0cdbe0d01dbd2
#
_entry.id   65a74a0ac3e619856dd0cdbe0d01dbd2
#
_cell.length_a   1.000
_cell.length_b   1.000
_cell.length_c   1.000
_cell.angle_alpha   90.00
_cell.angle_beta   90.00
_cell.angle_gamma   90.00
#
_symmetry.space_group_name_H-M   'P 1'
#
loop_
_entity.id
_entity.type
_entity.pdbx_description
1 polymer ?
#
loop_
_entity_poly.entity_id
_entity_poly.type
_entity_poly.pdbx_seq_one_letter_code
_entity_poly.pdbx_strand_id
1 'polypeptide(L)'
;AEHRIEVYPMDYEEFLWATGYSSEILRAGYRSKAAMGNSLNAKLMRDFRIYMSVGGMPQAVERYIETNNLEKTDEVKREILALYSDDLKKIDPSGRLSDIYLSVPAQLSLKKKRFVISKATGKRKTLKDEKRLFDLIDSGLVLPCYNVAAPSLTLSAERKADDYKLYLSDIGLYVSLVFRSDADIYRKLLSDKLPANLGYLYENAVAQALASSGRKLYFHSWRKADSTHSYEIDFLLSSSFKIIPLEVKSSSVRNHESITAFCEKYSSIVGRRIIFSQKDREKDGPIELLPIYMVPFFLEEIS
;
A
#
# COMPACT_ATOMS: atom_id res chain seq x y z
N ALA A 1 -8.66 12.43 -30.85
CA ALA A 1 -7.94 11.58 -29.90
C ALA A 1 -8.20 12.15 -28.49
N GLU A 2 -8.76 11.37 -27.61
CA GLU A 2 -8.94 11.77 -26.21
C GLU A 2 -7.63 11.53 -25.46
N HIS A 3 -7.24 12.48 -24.60
CA HIS A 3 -6.11 12.32 -23.69
C HIS A 3 -6.67 11.94 -22.31
N ARG A 4 -6.53 10.68 -21.93
CA ARG A 4 -6.97 10.19 -20.63
C ARG A 4 -5.89 10.50 -19.58
N ILE A 5 -6.27 11.22 -18.54
CA ILE A 5 -5.43 11.51 -17.38
C ILE A 5 -5.97 10.69 -16.22
N GLU A 6 -5.11 9.88 -15.59
CA GLU A 6 -5.45 9.16 -14.38
C GLU A 6 -5.14 10.04 -13.16
N VAL A 7 -6.12 10.19 -12.28
CA VAL A 7 -5.98 10.96 -11.04
C VAL A 7 -6.13 9.99 -9.87
N TYR A 8 -5.11 9.94 -9.03
CA TYR A 8 -5.09 9.11 -7.83
C TYR A 8 -5.47 9.92 -6.58
N PRO A 9 -5.89 9.29 -5.48
CA PRO A 9 -5.95 9.95 -4.18
C PRO A 9 -4.60 10.55 -3.83
N MET A 10 -4.60 11.67 -3.10
CA MET A 10 -3.38 12.36 -2.68
C MET A 10 -2.39 11.40 -2.01
N ASP A 11 -1.14 11.49 -2.37
CA ASP A 11 -0.07 10.82 -1.65
C ASP A 11 0.30 11.60 -0.37
N TYR A 12 1.31 11.11 0.37
CA TYR A 12 1.69 11.73 1.63
C TYR A 12 2.27 13.14 1.44
N GLU A 13 3.01 13.39 0.38
CA GLU A 13 3.58 14.71 0.10
C GLU A 13 2.52 15.72 -0.30
N GLU A 14 1.57 15.31 -1.16
CA GLU A 14 0.42 16.13 -1.54
C GLU A 14 -0.48 16.44 -0.34
N PHE A 15 -0.66 15.47 0.57
CA PHE A 15 -1.37 15.68 1.83
C PHE A 15 -0.67 16.72 2.71
N LEU A 16 0.67 16.70 2.81
CA LEU A 16 1.41 17.72 3.54
C LEU A 16 1.17 19.10 2.94
N TRP A 17 1.22 19.25 1.63
CA TRP A 17 0.95 20.53 0.96
C TRP A 17 -0.48 21.01 1.20
N ALA A 18 -1.47 20.13 1.07
CA ALA A 18 -2.87 20.45 1.32
C ALA A 18 -3.10 20.92 2.76
N THR A 19 -2.40 20.34 3.72
CA THR A 19 -2.49 20.72 5.14
C THR A 19 -1.57 21.90 5.54
N GLY A 20 -0.94 22.54 4.56
CA GLY A 20 -0.10 23.73 4.77
C GLY A 20 1.32 23.44 5.27
N TYR A 21 1.76 22.20 5.22
CA TYR A 21 3.12 21.82 5.61
C TYR A 21 4.05 21.74 4.41
N SER A 22 5.28 22.22 4.59
CA SER A 22 6.35 22.04 3.59
C SER A 22 6.98 20.66 3.70
N SER A 23 7.21 20.02 2.57
CA SER A 23 7.95 18.75 2.48
C SER A 23 9.47 18.93 2.38
N GLU A 24 9.99 20.16 2.38
CA GLU A 24 11.42 20.46 2.15
C GLU A 24 12.35 19.79 3.18
N ILE A 25 11.94 19.72 4.44
CA ILE A 25 12.73 19.05 5.50
C ILE A 25 12.86 17.55 5.17
N LEU A 26 11.79 16.92 4.69
CA LEU A 26 11.79 15.51 4.29
C LEU A 26 12.66 15.30 3.05
N ARG A 27 12.52 16.15 2.05
CA ARG A 27 13.35 16.13 0.82
C ARG A 27 14.83 16.30 1.15
N ALA A 28 15.18 17.28 1.98
CA ALA A 28 16.55 17.51 2.41
C ALA A 28 17.11 16.30 3.19
N GLY A 29 16.34 15.76 4.15
CA GLY A 29 16.71 14.57 4.91
C GLY A 29 16.88 13.34 4.01
N TYR A 30 16.01 13.16 3.02
CA TYR A 30 16.14 12.08 2.05
C TYR A 30 17.42 12.22 1.20
N ARG A 31 17.69 13.40 0.64
CA ARG A 31 18.87 13.69 -0.20
C ARG A 31 20.19 13.60 0.56
N SER A 32 20.22 14.06 1.81
CA SER A 32 21.44 13.99 2.65
C SER A 32 21.82 12.58 3.06
N LYS A 33 20.90 11.61 2.89
CA LYS A 33 21.06 10.22 3.35
C LYS A 33 21.33 10.08 4.85
N ALA A 34 21.02 11.11 5.63
CA ALA A 34 21.18 11.15 7.07
C ALA A 34 19.92 10.65 7.80
N ALA A 35 20.10 10.14 9.02
CA ALA A 35 19.00 9.87 9.93
C ALA A 35 18.38 11.20 10.40
N MET A 36 17.06 11.22 10.61
CA MET A 36 16.33 12.39 11.09
C MET A 36 16.49 12.62 12.60
N GLY A 37 16.92 11.60 13.31
CA GLY A 37 16.99 11.58 14.78
C GLY A 37 15.66 11.14 15.42
N ASN A 38 15.75 10.49 16.57
CA ASN A 38 14.62 9.83 17.21
C ASN A 38 13.40 10.73 17.42
N SER A 39 13.61 11.95 17.88
CA SER A 39 12.51 12.90 18.17
C SER A 39 11.78 13.34 16.90
N LEU A 40 12.52 13.72 15.86
CA LEU A 40 11.94 14.15 14.60
C LEU A 40 11.29 12.95 13.87
N ASN A 41 11.94 11.80 13.83
CA ASN A 41 11.35 10.59 13.25
C ASN A 41 10.02 10.23 13.93
N ALA A 42 9.95 10.29 15.27
CA ALA A 42 8.71 10.01 16.00
C ALA A 42 7.58 10.98 15.61
N LYS A 43 7.90 12.29 15.46
CA LYS A 43 6.94 13.28 14.99
C LYS A 43 6.48 12.99 13.57
N LEU A 44 7.39 12.78 12.64
CA LEU A 44 7.09 12.50 11.23
C LEU A 44 6.29 11.21 11.06
N MET A 45 6.59 10.19 11.85
CA MET A 45 5.79 8.96 11.89
C MET A 45 4.37 9.20 12.40
N ARG A 46 4.18 10.09 13.38
CA ARG A 46 2.85 10.48 13.84
C ARG A 46 2.09 11.21 12.74
N ASP A 47 2.73 12.14 12.04
CA ASP A 47 2.14 12.89 10.92
C ASP A 47 1.75 11.95 9.77
N PHE A 48 2.59 10.94 9.48
CA PHE A 48 2.26 9.90 8.51
C PHE A 48 1.05 9.05 8.94
N ARG A 49 0.91 8.74 10.24
CA ARG A 49 -0.27 8.03 10.75
C ARG A 49 -1.54 8.89 10.68
N ILE A 50 -1.43 10.22 10.81
CA ILE A 50 -2.54 11.14 10.53
C ILE A 50 -2.95 11.00 9.06
N TYR A 51 -2.00 11.06 8.14
CA TYR A 51 -2.27 10.81 6.71
C TYR A 51 -2.98 9.47 6.48
N MET A 52 -2.48 8.37 7.06
CA MET A 52 -3.13 7.06 6.94
C MET A 52 -4.57 7.08 7.50
N SER A 53 -4.82 7.88 8.55
CA SER A 53 -6.13 8.01 9.16
C SER A 53 -7.12 8.82 8.32
N VAL A 54 -6.64 9.88 7.67
CA VAL A 54 -7.42 10.77 6.81
C VAL A 54 -7.58 10.17 5.41
N GLY A 55 -6.48 9.68 4.83
CA GLY A 55 -6.38 9.27 3.43
C GLY A 55 -6.04 10.41 2.49
N GLY A 56 -6.12 10.11 1.19
CA GLY A 56 -5.87 11.06 0.11
C GLY A 56 -7.11 11.51 -0.64
N MET A 57 -8.32 11.13 -0.19
CA MET A 57 -9.56 11.61 -0.81
C MET A 57 -9.76 13.10 -0.52
N PRO A 58 -9.88 13.97 -1.56
CA PRO A 58 -9.93 15.44 -1.37
C PRO A 58 -10.96 15.89 -0.35
N GLN A 59 -12.18 15.34 -0.40
CA GLN A 59 -13.26 15.66 0.54
C GLN A 59 -12.92 15.32 1.99
N ALA A 60 -12.21 14.19 2.22
CA ALA A 60 -11.78 13.78 3.55
C ALA A 60 -10.64 14.67 4.06
N VAL A 61 -9.70 15.05 3.18
CA VAL A 61 -8.61 15.98 3.50
C VAL A 61 -9.16 17.36 3.84
N GLU A 62 -10.08 17.89 3.04
CA GLU A 62 -10.77 19.16 3.29
C GLU A 62 -11.46 19.16 4.67
N ARG A 63 -12.26 18.12 4.96
CA ARG A 63 -12.93 17.97 6.26
C ARG A 63 -11.93 17.93 7.42
N TYR A 64 -10.79 17.27 7.24
CA TYR A 64 -9.75 17.24 8.26
C TYR A 64 -9.14 18.62 8.47
N ILE A 65 -8.84 19.37 7.41
CA ILE A 65 -8.30 20.73 7.48
C ILE A 65 -9.26 21.67 8.24
N GLU A 66 -10.55 21.61 7.91
CA GLU A 66 -11.59 22.44 8.54
C GLU A 66 -11.79 22.15 10.03
N THR A 67 -11.72 20.88 10.42
CA THR A 67 -12.19 20.45 11.75
C THR A 67 -11.08 19.97 12.67
N ASN A 68 -9.93 19.61 12.13
CA ASN A 68 -8.85 18.89 12.83
C ASN A 68 -9.39 17.70 13.66
N ASN A 69 -10.41 17.00 13.13
CA ASN A 69 -11.14 15.95 13.83
C ASN A 69 -11.27 14.70 12.96
N LEU A 70 -10.65 13.60 13.39
CA LEU A 70 -10.64 12.33 12.65
C LEU A 70 -12.01 11.64 12.63
N GLU A 71 -12.87 11.84 13.64
CA GLU A 71 -14.21 11.25 13.65
C GLU A 71 -15.09 11.90 12.58
N LYS A 72 -15.08 13.25 12.49
CA LYS A 72 -15.79 13.98 11.43
C LYS A 72 -15.24 13.66 10.04
N THR A 73 -13.93 13.45 9.93
CA THR A 73 -13.30 12.99 8.69
C THR A 73 -13.78 11.59 8.31
N ASP A 74 -13.95 10.70 9.30
CA ASP A 74 -14.44 9.34 9.07
C ASP A 74 -15.90 9.31 8.61
N GLU A 75 -16.73 10.24 9.06
CA GLU A 75 -18.10 10.41 8.54
C GLU A 75 -18.09 10.63 7.02
N VAL A 76 -17.26 11.56 6.52
CA VAL A 76 -17.10 11.82 5.07
C VAL A 76 -16.60 10.56 4.33
N LYS A 77 -15.62 9.86 4.88
CA LYS A 77 -15.13 8.62 4.26
C LYS A 77 -16.20 7.54 4.17
N ARG A 78 -17.04 7.43 5.18
CA ARG A 78 -18.19 6.50 5.16
C ARG A 78 -19.23 6.88 4.11
N GLU A 79 -19.48 8.18 3.91
CA GLU A 79 -20.34 8.67 2.83
C GLU A 79 -19.76 8.28 1.46
N ILE A 80 -18.46 8.50 1.24
CA ILE A 80 -17.77 8.06 0.01
C ILE A 80 -17.92 6.55 -0.21
N LEU A 81 -17.69 5.74 0.84
CA LEU A 81 -17.86 4.29 0.75
C LEU A 81 -19.28 3.85 0.46
N ALA A 82 -20.28 4.56 0.99
CA ALA A 82 -21.69 4.31 0.69
C ALA A 82 -22.00 4.62 -0.77
N LEU A 83 -21.52 5.76 -1.31
CA LEU A 83 -21.65 6.11 -2.72
C LEU A 83 -21.00 5.05 -3.62
N TYR A 84 -19.78 4.59 -3.32
CA TYR A 84 -19.15 3.51 -4.06
C TYR A 84 -19.97 2.22 -4.04
N SER A 85 -20.51 1.86 -2.87
CA SER A 85 -21.37 0.67 -2.76
C SER A 85 -22.61 0.78 -3.64
N ASP A 86 -23.24 1.95 -3.71
CA ASP A 86 -24.43 2.17 -4.52
C ASP A 86 -24.10 2.19 -6.03
N ASP A 87 -22.98 2.78 -6.42
CA ASP A 87 -22.54 2.76 -7.81
C ASP A 87 -22.15 1.36 -8.27
N LEU A 88 -21.43 0.59 -7.43
CA LEU A 88 -21.13 -0.80 -7.72
C LEU A 88 -22.39 -1.68 -7.85
N LYS A 89 -23.45 -1.41 -7.09
CA LYS A 89 -24.75 -2.09 -7.23
C LYS A 89 -25.49 -1.69 -8.50
N LYS A 90 -25.35 -0.46 -8.98
CA LYS A 90 -25.90 -0.05 -10.29
C LYS A 90 -25.23 -0.83 -11.43
N ILE A 91 -23.91 -1.03 -11.36
CA ILE A 91 -23.13 -1.81 -12.34
C ILE A 91 -23.47 -3.30 -12.25
N ASP A 92 -23.53 -3.84 -11.03
CA ASP A 92 -23.85 -5.24 -10.76
C ASP A 92 -24.96 -5.38 -9.70
N PRO A 93 -26.24 -5.43 -10.12
CA PRO A 93 -27.39 -5.57 -9.20
C PRO A 93 -27.36 -6.85 -8.35
N SER A 94 -26.52 -7.84 -8.69
CA SER A 94 -26.34 -9.04 -7.87
C SER A 94 -25.59 -8.78 -6.54
N GLY A 95 -24.97 -7.61 -6.39
CA GLY A 95 -24.18 -7.21 -5.23
C GLY A 95 -22.78 -7.84 -5.15
N ARG A 96 -22.43 -8.80 -6.04
CA ARG A 96 -21.14 -9.51 -5.97
C ARG A 96 -19.95 -8.60 -6.21
N LEU A 97 -20.10 -7.56 -7.05
CA LEU A 97 -19.03 -6.57 -7.28
C LEU A 97 -18.74 -5.77 -6.00
N SER A 98 -19.78 -5.38 -5.28
CA SER A 98 -19.64 -4.73 -3.99
C SER A 98 -19.01 -5.66 -2.94
N ASP A 99 -19.41 -6.94 -2.91
CA ASP A 99 -18.82 -7.95 -2.02
C ASP A 99 -17.31 -8.13 -2.29
N ILE A 100 -16.90 -8.15 -3.56
CA ILE A 100 -15.49 -8.21 -3.96
C ILE A 100 -14.74 -7.02 -3.38
N TYR A 101 -15.22 -5.80 -3.58
CA TYR A 101 -14.59 -4.58 -3.07
C TYR A 101 -14.47 -4.58 -1.54
N LEU A 102 -15.57 -4.85 -0.84
CA LEU A 102 -15.63 -4.81 0.62
C LEU A 102 -14.81 -5.93 1.30
N SER A 103 -14.49 -7.00 0.57
CA SER A 103 -13.69 -8.11 1.10
C SER A 103 -12.18 -7.87 1.05
N VAL A 104 -11.72 -6.85 0.31
CA VAL A 104 -10.28 -6.59 0.11
C VAL A 104 -9.53 -6.49 1.44
N PRO A 105 -9.96 -5.67 2.43
CA PRO A 105 -9.25 -5.56 3.69
C PRO A 105 -9.15 -6.88 4.45
N ALA A 106 -10.23 -7.65 4.51
CA ALA A 106 -10.25 -8.93 5.22
C ALA A 106 -9.29 -9.95 4.58
N GLN A 107 -9.17 -9.96 3.25
CA GLN A 107 -8.25 -10.87 2.57
C GLN A 107 -6.78 -10.45 2.69
N LEU A 108 -6.48 -9.15 2.73
CA LEU A 108 -5.14 -8.65 3.00
C LEU A 108 -4.66 -8.94 4.42
N SER A 109 -5.57 -9.04 5.38
CA SER A 109 -5.23 -9.38 6.77
C SER A 109 -4.86 -10.86 6.97
N LEU A 110 -5.11 -11.73 5.98
CA LEU A 110 -4.78 -13.15 6.06
C LEU A 110 -3.27 -13.37 5.90
N LYS A 111 -2.77 -14.48 6.48
CA LYS A 111 -1.36 -14.88 6.33
C LYS A 111 -0.94 -15.04 4.86
N LYS A 112 -1.85 -15.55 4.01
CA LYS A 112 -1.70 -15.56 2.54
C LYS A 112 -2.58 -14.45 1.98
N LYS A 113 -2.01 -13.32 1.67
CA LYS A 113 -2.69 -12.10 1.21
C LYS A 113 -3.22 -12.17 -0.23
N ARG A 114 -3.23 -13.36 -0.84
CA ARG A 114 -3.74 -13.55 -2.20
C ARG A 114 -5.23 -13.37 -2.24
N PHE A 115 -5.69 -12.61 -3.21
CA PHE A 115 -7.11 -12.35 -3.38
C PHE A 115 -7.81 -13.57 -4.00
N VAL A 116 -8.89 -14.02 -3.38
CA VAL A 116 -9.67 -15.17 -3.81
C VAL A 116 -11.15 -14.78 -3.93
N ILE A 117 -11.65 -14.69 -5.15
CA ILE A 117 -13.02 -14.25 -5.45
C ILE A 117 -14.08 -15.11 -4.71
N SER A 118 -13.89 -16.42 -4.63
CA SER A 118 -14.84 -17.29 -3.92
C SER A 118 -14.92 -16.99 -2.42
N LYS A 119 -13.86 -16.49 -1.81
CA LYS A 119 -13.88 -16.02 -0.41
C LYS A 119 -14.62 -14.69 -0.26
N ALA A 120 -14.51 -13.83 -1.27
CA ALA A 120 -15.21 -12.54 -1.29
C ALA A 120 -16.73 -12.72 -1.38
N THR A 121 -17.17 -13.59 -2.27
CA THR A 121 -18.59 -13.74 -2.62
C THR A 121 -19.29 -14.90 -1.89
N GLY A 122 -18.56 -15.71 -1.13
CA GLY A 122 -19.08 -16.92 -0.50
C GLY A 122 -19.56 -18.01 -1.48
N LYS A 123 -19.32 -17.83 -2.79
CA LYS A 123 -19.79 -18.71 -3.86
C LYS A 123 -18.65 -19.09 -4.81
N ARG A 124 -18.82 -20.19 -5.55
CA ARG A 124 -17.86 -20.59 -6.58
C ARG A 124 -17.64 -19.48 -7.60
N LYS A 125 -16.37 -19.24 -7.98
CA LYS A 125 -15.98 -18.30 -9.03
C LYS A 125 -16.65 -18.64 -10.36
N THR A 126 -17.14 -17.63 -11.06
CA THR A 126 -17.74 -17.71 -12.40
C THR A 126 -16.97 -16.82 -13.38
N LEU A 127 -17.16 -17.01 -14.69
CA LEU A 127 -16.60 -16.13 -15.71
C LEU A 127 -17.08 -14.67 -15.56
N LYS A 128 -18.32 -14.48 -15.09
CA LYS A 128 -18.84 -13.14 -14.80
C LYS A 128 -18.09 -12.45 -13.67
N ASP A 129 -17.53 -13.21 -12.72
CA ASP A 129 -16.76 -12.63 -11.62
C ASP A 129 -15.39 -12.13 -12.07
N GLU A 130 -14.81 -12.74 -13.10
CA GLU A 130 -13.57 -12.20 -13.72
C GLU A 130 -13.83 -10.85 -14.37
N LYS A 131 -14.96 -10.73 -15.10
CA LYS A 131 -15.36 -9.44 -15.66
C LYS A 131 -15.60 -8.40 -14.56
N ARG A 132 -16.32 -8.76 -13.48
CA ARG A 132 -16.54 -7.87 -12.33
C ARG A 132 -15.25 -7.38 -11.72
N LEU A 133 -14.29 -8.29 -11.54
CA LEU A 133 -12.98 -7.91 -11.03
C LEU A 133 -12.25 -6.97 -11.97
N PHE A 134 -12.32 -7.23 -13.28
CA PHE A 134 -11.73 -6.34 -14.28
C PHE A 134 -12.38 -4.94 -14.23
N ASP A 135 -13.72 -4.86 -14.20
CA ASP A 135 -14.46 -3.62 -14.08
C ASP A 135 -14.07 -2.85 -12.79
N LEU A 136 -13.86 -3.56 -11.67
CA LEU A 136 -13.41 -2.97 -10.41
C LEU A 136 -11.99 -2.43 -10.49
N ILE A 137 -11.09 -3.14 -11.16
CA ILE A 137 -9.71 -2.66 -11.38
C ILE A 137 -9.71 -1.44 -12.31
N ASP A 138 -10.47 -1.49 -13.38
CA ASP A 138 -10.55 -0.38 -14.37
C ASP A 138 -11.20 0.87 -13.78
N SER A 139 -12.08 0.71 -12.76
CA SER A 139 -12.65 1.85 -12.02
C SER A 139 -11.63 2.58 -11.13
N GLY A 140 -10.43 2.03 -10.92
CA GLY A 140 -9.40 2.60 -10.06
C GLY A 140 -9.69 2.49 -8.55
N LEU A 141 -10.76 1.80 -8.13
CA LEU A 141 -11.09 1.62 -6.70
C LEU A 141 -10.15 0.65 -5.99
N VAL A 142 -9.52 -0.26 -6.74
CA VAL A 142 -8.56 -1.24 -6.23
C VAL A 142 -7.29 -1.27 -7.07
N LEU A 143 -6.18 -1.62 -6.44
CA LEU A 143 -4.85 -1.70 -7.03
C LEU A 143 -4.42 -3.17 -7.08
N PRO A 144 -4.39 -3.81 -8.25
CA PRO A 144 -3.91 -5.17 -8.36
C PRO A 144 -2.38 -5.22 -8.27
N CYS A 145 -1.86 -6.08 -7.41
CA CYS A 145 -0.45 -6.39 -7.29
C CYS A 145 -0.23 -7.85 -7.72
N TYR A 146 0.43 -8.05 -8.86
CA TYR A 146 0.56 -9.38 -9.46
C TYR A 146 1.82 -10.11 -8.98
N ASN A 147 1.70 -11.41 -8.74
CA ASN A 147 2.86 -12.27 -8.51
C ASN A 147 3.66 -12.42 -9.81
N VAL A 148 4.98 -12.29 -9.70
CA VAL A 148 5.93 -12.50 -10.79
C VAL A 148 6.50 -13.91 -10.67
N ALA A 149 6.41 -14.70 -11.73
CA ALA A 149 6.88 -16.10 -11.73
C ALA A 149 8.39 -16.21 -11.58
N ALA A 150 9.11 -15.47 -12.42
CA ALA A 150 10.56 -15.35 -12.42
C ALA A 150 10.94 -13.87 -12.55
N PRO A 151 11.38 -13.22 -11.47
CA PRO A 151 11.81 -11.84 -11.52
C PRO A 151 12.84 -11.58 -12.62
N SER A 152 12.49 -10.68 -13.54
CA SER A 152 13.31 -10.23 -14.65
C SER A 152 13.15 -8.72 -14.79
N LEU A 153 13.95 -8.09 -15.63
CA LEU A 153 13.84 -6.64 -15.87
C LEU A 153 12.48 -6.23 -16.44
N THR A 154 11.78 -7.16 -17.09
CA THR A 154 10.41 -6.96 -17.62
C THR A 154 9.39 -7.65 -16.73
N LEU A 155 9.12 -7.09 -15.54
CA LEU A 155 8.20 -7.65 -14.55
C LEU A 155 6.80 -7.96 -15.12
N SER A 156 6.31 -7.15 -16.05
CA SER A 156 4.99 -7.32 -16.66
C SER A 156 4.86 -8.59 -17.51
N ALA A 157 5.94 -9.05 -18.13
CA ALA A 157 5.93 -10.27 -18.96
C ALA A 157 5.83 -11.53 -18.10
N GLU A 158 6.34 -11.49 -16.88
CA GLU A 158 6.41 -12.62 -15.96
C GLU A 158 5.24 -12.67 -14.96
N ARG A 159 4.25 -11.79 -15.13
CA ARG A 159 3.10 -11.72 -14.21
C ARG A 159 2.21 -12.96 -14.32
N LYS A 160 1.77 -13.48 -13.19
CA LYS A 160 0.75 -14.52 -13.10
C LYS A 160 -0.62 -13.85 -13.03
N ALA A 161 -1.45 -14.05 -14.04
CA ALA A 161 -2.76 -13.41 -14.14
C ALA A 161 -3.71 -13.78 -12.99
N ASP A 162 -3.61 -15.02 -12.50
CA ASP A 162 -4.49 -15.58 -11.47
C ASP A 162 -3.91 -15.54 -10.05
N ASP A 163 -2.74 -14.93 -9.87
CA ASP A 163 -2.04 -14.87 -8.59
C ASP A 163 -1.70 -13.42 -8.24
N TYR A 164 -2.59 -12.77 -7.53
CA TYR A 164 -2.49 -11.35 -7.20
C TYR A 164 -3.01 -11.05 -5.79
N LYS A 165 -2.56 -9.93 -5.25
CA LYS A 165 -3.15 -9.24 -4.10
C LYS A 165 -4.00 -8.08 -4.62
N LEU A 166 -5.00 -7.65 -3.87
CA LEU A 166 -5.69 -6.39 -4.11
C LEU A 166 -5.46 -5.46 -2.94
N TYR A 167 -5.07 -4.22 -3.24
CA TYR A 167 -5.03 -3.12 -2.29
C TYR A 167 -6.17 -2.15 -2.60
N LEU A 168 -6.59 -1.34 -1.65
CA LEU A 168 -7.48 -0.22 -1.92
C LEU A 168 -6.66 0.97 -2.43
N SER A 169 -7.24 1.74 -3.33
CA SER A 169 -6.59 2.93 -3.89
C SER A 169 -6.39 4.05 -2.88
N ASP A 170 -7.13 4.04 -1.76
CA ASP A 170 -7.01 5.03 -0.69
C ASP A 170 -6.87 4.36 0.68
N ILE A 171 -5.82 4.74 1.42
CA ILE A 171 -5.52 4.21 2.74
C ILE A 171 -6.52 4.67 3.80
N GLY A 172 -7.07 5.88 3.69
CA GLY A 172 -8.09 6.38 4.61
C GLY A 172 -9.39 5.62 4.50
N LEU A 173 -9.84 5.32 3.27
CA LEU A 173 -11.00 4.46 3.03
C LEU A 173 -10.74 3.04 3.54
N TYR A 174 -9.51 2.53 3.37
CA TYR A 174 -9.10 1.25 3.93
C TYR A 174 -9.26 1.22 5.45
N VAL A 175 -8.76 2.24 6.16
CA VAL A 175 -8.88 2.37 7.62
C VAL A 175 -10.34 2.42 8.04
N SER A 176 -11.20 3.19 7.36
CA SER A 176 -12.64 3.24 7.63
C SER A 176 -13.33 1.89 7.44
N LEU A 177 -12.95 1.11 6.41
CA LEU A 177 -13.53 -0.22 6.18
C LEU A 177 -13.12 -1.25 7.24
N VAL A 178 -11.86 -1.23 7.68
CA VAL A 178 -11.35 -2.17 8.69
C VAL A 178 -11.97 -1.90 10.06
N PHE A 179 -12.14 -0.63 10.41
CA PHE A 179 -12.42 -0.22 11.78
C PHE A 179 -13.81 0.41 11.97
N ARG A 180 -14.78 -0.01 11.19
CA ARG A 180 -16.15 0.52 11.10
C ARG A 180 -16.86 0.88 12.41
N SER A 181 -16.38 0.41 13.56
CA SER A 181 -17.12 0.55 14.84
C SER A 181 -16.22 0.85 16.05
N ASP A 182 -14.90 1.01 15.86
CA ASP A 182 -14.00 1.27 16.99
C ASP A 182 -13.58 2.74 17.03
N ALA A 183 -14.29 3.54 17.86
CA ALA A 183 -13.97 4.95 18.08
C ALA A 183 -12.54 5.16 18.63
N ASP A 184 -11.97 4.15 19.30
CA ASP A 184 -10.61 4.20 19.84
C ASP A 184 -9.51 3.95 18.79
N ILE A 185 -9.88 3.51 17.59
CA ILE A 185 -8.89 3.06 16.62
C ILE A 185 -7.97 4.19 16.17
N TYR A 186 -8.52 5.38 15.93
CA TYR A 186 -7.72 6.53 15.52
C TYR A 186 -6.72 6.91 16.61
N ARG A 187 -7.12 6.85 17.88
CA ARG A 187 -6.22 7.07 19.01
C ARG A 187 -5.14 6.00 19.10
N LYS A 188 -5.47 4.74 18.87
CA LYS A 188 -4.51 3.62 18.86
C LYS A 188 -3.55 3.74 17.69
N LEU A 189 -4.04 4.10 16.49
CA LEU A 189 -3.22 4.30 15.29
C LEU A 189 -2.21 5.43 15.52
N LEU A 190 -2.65 6.59 16.02
CA LEU A 190 -1.79 7.75 16.27
C LEU A 190 -0.75 7.49 17.37
N SER A 191 -1.09 6.70 18.39
CA SER A 191 -0.19 6.40 19.51
C SER A 191 0.74 5.21 19.29
N ASP A 192 0.75 4.62 18.09
CA ASP A 192 1.51 3.40 17.77
C ASP A 192 1.17 2.19 18.66
N LYS A 193 -0.05 2.14 19.16
CA LYS A 193 -0.56 1.05 20.01
C LYS A 193 -1.40 0.05 19.24
N LEU A 194 -1.29 0.05 17.92
CA LEU A 194 -1.96 -0.94 17.10
C LEU A 194 -1.31 -2.33 17.29
N PRO A 195 -2.13 -3.38 17.26
CA PRO A 195 -1.60 -4.74 17.26
C PRO A 195 -0.59 -4.95 16.11
N ALA A 196 0.46 -5.74 16.38
CA ALA A 196 1.53 -6.01 15.42
C ALA A 196 1.07 -6.68 14.10
N ASN A 197 -0.15 -7.24 14.09
CA ASN A 197 -0.73 -7.86 12.91
C ASN A 197 -1.32 -6.88 11.88
N LEU A 198 -1.23 -5.56 12.11
CA LEU A 198 -1.76 -4.53 11.20
C LEU A 198 -0.72 -4.02 10.18
N GLY A 199 0.33 -4.79 9.92
CA GLY A 199 1.35 -4.48 8.91
C GLY A 199 0.77 -4.21 7.51
N TYR A 200 -0.37 -4.82 7.18
CA TYR A 200 -1.07 -4.62 5.92
C TYR A 200 -1.57 -3.18 5.69
N LEU A 201 -1.78 -2.38 6.74
CA LEU A 201 -2.11 -0.95 6.58
C LEU A 201 -0.94 -0.18 5.96
N TYR A 202 0.26 -0.40 6.48
CA TYR A 202 1.48 0.22 5.94
C TYR A 202 1.78 -0.28 4.54
N GLU A 203 1.54 -1.57 4.27
CA GLU A 203 1.70 -2.15 2.95
C GLU A 203 0.71 -1.53 1.94
N ASN A 204 -0.55 -1.27 2.34
CA ASN A 204 -1.52 -0.57 1.50
C ASN A 204 -1.11 0.89 1.24
N ALA A 205 -0.58 1.60 2.23
CA ALA A 205 -0.10 2.96 2.04
C ALA A 205 1.07 3.03 1.04
N VAL A 206 1.99 2.06 1.08
CA VAL A 206 3.06 1.94 0.08
C VAL A 206 2.49 1.57 -1.29
N ALA A 207 1.52 0.66 -1.38
CA ALA A 207 0.86 0.30 -2.64
C ALA A 207 0.20 1.52 -3.30
N GLN A 208 -0.50 2.36 -2.52
CA GLN A 208 -1.08 3.62 -2.98
C GLN A 208 0.00 4.57 -3.54
N ALA A 209 1.08 4.81 -2.79
CA ALA A 209 2.17 5.68 -3.23
C ALA A 209 2.86 5.18 -4.50
N LEU A 210 3.05 3.86 -4.64
CA LEU A 210 3.58 3.24 -5.85
C LEU A 210 2.64 3.45 -7.05
N ALA A 211 1.34 3.27 -6.86
CA ALA A 211 0.35 3.45 -7.92
C ALA A 211 0.22 4.91 -8.33
N SER A 212 0.18 5.86 -7.38
CA SER A 212 0.11 7.30 -7.67
C SER A 212 1.33 7.82 -8.43
N SER A 213 2.50 7.16 -8.28
CA SER A 213 3.69 7.44 -9.11
C SER A 213 3.62 6.81 -10.52
N GLY A 214 2.46 6.26 -10.95
CA GLY A 214 2.26 5.64 -12.25
C GLY A 214 2.83 4.22 -12.38
N ARG A 215 3.23 3.58 -11.29
CA ARG A 215 3.86 2.26 -11.31
C ARG A 215 2.83 1.14 -11.17
N LYS A 216 2.97 0.09 -11.99
CA LYS A 216 2.24 -1.16 -11.80
C LYS A 216 2.84 -1.93 -10.63
N LEU A 217 1.99 -2.59 -9.84
CA LEU A 217 2.41 -3.29 -8.64
C LEU A 217 2.71 -4.75 -8.93
N TYR A 218 3.86 -5.20 -8.47
CA TYR A 218 4.30 -6.59 -8.59
C TYR A 218 4.87 -7.05 -7.25
N PHE A 219 4.68 -8.33 -6.92
CA PHE A 219 5.31 -9.00 -5.80
C PHE A 219 5.93 -10.32 -6.25
N HIS A 220 6.76 -10.94 -5.42
CA HIS A 220 7.28 -12.27 -5.71
C HIS A 220 7.18 -13.15 -4.48
N SER A 221 6.69 -14.36 -4.68
CA SER A 221 6.71 -15.37 -3.65
C SER A 221 7.20 -16.70 -4.19
N TRP A 222 8.08 -17.35 -3.41
CA TRP A 222 8.64 -18.66 -3.77
C TRP A 222 8.77 -19.54 -2.54
N ARG A 223 8.80 -20.84 -2.78
CA ARG A 223 8.88 -21.83 -1.70
C ARG A 223 10.27 -21.81 -1.07
N LYS A 224 10.35 -21.84 0.24
CA LYS A 224 11.60 -22.07 0.98
C LYS A 224 12.00 -23.53 0.80
N ALA A 225 13.29 -23.80 0.54
CA ALA A 225 13.79 -25.18 0.42
C ALA A 225 13.45 -25.97 1.69
N ASP A 226 13.07 -27.23 1.51
CA ASP A 226 12.77 -28.16 2.59
C ASP A 226 11.75 -27.68 3.65
N SER A 227 10.85 -26.77 3.26
CA SER A 227 9.87 -26.17 4.16
C SER A 227 8.47 -26.05 3.52
N THR A 228 7.43 -26.02 4.37
CA THR A 228 6.08 -25.67 3.97
C THR A 228 5.88 -24.15 3.88
N HIS A 229 6.85 -23.34 4.33
CA HIS A 229 6.83 -21.90 4.28
C HIS A 229 7.32 -21.36 2.93
N SER A 230 6.88 -20.15 2.62
CA SER A 230 7.33 -19.40 1.45
C SER A 230 8.00 -18.11 1.88
N TYR A 231 9.01 -17.69 1.13
CA TYR A 231 9.49 -16.33 1.13
C TYR A 231 8.54 -15.46 0.31
N GLU A 232 8.47 -14.20 0.67
CA GLU A 232 7.70 -13.20 -0.09
C GLU A 232 8.42 -11.85 -0.03
N ILE A 233 8.49 -11.16 -1.16
CA ILE A 233 8.88 -9.75 -1.28
C ILE A 233 7.60 -8.97 -1.56
N ASP A 234 7.29 -7.98 -0.75
CA ASP A 234 6.02 -7.26 -0.80
C ASP A 234 5.82 -6.52 -2.13
N PHE A 235 6.89 -5.86 -2.64
CA PHE A 235 6.86 -5.21 -3.94
C PHE A 235 8.18 -5.38 -4.69
N LEU A 236 8.08 -5.45 -6.03
CA LEU A 236 9.21 -5.42 -6.94
C LEU A 236 9.10 -4.22 -7.86
N LEU A 237 10.16 -3.43 -7.96
CA LEU A 237 10.26 -2.35 -8.93
C LEU A 237 11.40 -2.62 -9.92
N SER A 238 11.25 -2.10 -11.13
CA SER A 238 12.32 -2.08 -12.14
C SER A 238 12.80 -0.64 -12.30
N SER A 239 14.10 -0.41 -12.19
CA SER A 239 14.75 0.88 -12.41
C SER A 239 16.17 0.68 -12.91
N SER A 240 16.58 1.46 -13.94
CA SER A 240 17.97 1.50 -14.46
C SER A 240 18.57 0.11 -14.70
N PHE A 241 17.84 -0.79 -15.37
CA PHE A 241 18.25 -2.16 -15.68
C PHE A 241 18.52 -3.05 -14.44
N LYS A 242 17.92 -2.71 -13.32
CA LYS A 242 17.97 -3.49 -12.08
C LYS A 242 16.58 -3.64 -11.47
N ILE A 243 16.42 -4.69 -10.65
CA ILE A 243 15.24 -4.88 -9.80
C ILE A 243 15.53 -4.35 -8.41
N ILE A 244 14.57 -3.66 -7.85
CA ILE A 244 14.59 -3.17 -6.48
C ILE A 244 13.52 -3.95 -5.69
N PRO A 245 13.90 -4.94 -4.85
CA PRO A 245 12.98 -5.53 -3.91
C PRO A 245 12.66 -4.56 -2.79
N LEU A 246 11.37 -4.45 -2.46
CA LEU A 246 10.84 -3.65 -1.36
C LEU A 246 10.13 -4.54 -0.36
N GLU A 247 10.45 -4.42 0.92
CA GLU A 247 9.66 -4.94 2.02
C GLU A 247 9.08 -3.82 2.88
N VAL A 248 7.93 -4.06 3.48
CA VAL A 248 7.27 -3.13 4.39
C VAL A 248 7.14 -3.78 5.77
N LYS A 249 7.70 -3.14 6.80
CA LYS A 249 7.69 -3.64 8.17
C LYS A 249 6.99 -2.65 9.10
N SER A 250 5.92 -3.10 9.75
CA SER A 250 5.19 -2.28 10.74
C SER A 250 5.80 -2.31 12.15
N SER A 251 6.67 -3.28 12.46
CA SER A 251 7.23 -3.45 13.81
C SER A 251 8.73 -3.77 13.79
N SER A 252 9.10 -5.02 13.89
CA SER A 252 10.52 -5.41 13.98
C SER A 252 11.20 -5.44 12.61
N VAL A 253 12.33 -4.73 12.50
CA VAL A 253 13.16 -4.68 11.29
C VAL A 253 14.28 -5.72 11.31
N ARG A 254 14.39 -6.52 12.37
CA ARG A 254 15.53 -7.44 12.57
C ARG A 254 15.50 -8.69 11.69
N ASN A 255 14.35 -9.06 11.14
CA ASN A 255 14.22 -10.22 10.27
C ASN A 255 14.15 -9.81 8.81
N HIS A 256 15.25 -10.01 8.06
CA HIS A 256 15.40 -9.70 6.64
C HIS A 256 15.53 -10.98 5.79
N GLU A 257 15.06 -12.12 6.28
CA GLU A 257 15.27 -13.42 5.66
C GLU A 257 14.79 -13.45 4.20
N SER A 258 13.61 -12.90 3.91
CA SER A 258 13.05 -12.91 2.55
C SER A 258 13.88 -12.06 1.59
N ILE A 259 14.19 -10.82 1.95
CA ILE A 259 14.94 -9.92 1.05
C ILE A 259 16.38 -10.40 0.87
N THR A 260 16.99 -10.97 1.89
CA THR A 260 18.33 -11.57 1.80
C THR A 260 18.34 -12.75 0.84
N ALA A 261 17.44 -13.72 1.03
CA ALA A 261 17.30 -14.89 0.16
C ALA A 261 16.95 -14.50 -1.30
N PHE A 262 16.13 -13.45 -1.48
CA PHE A 262 15.85 -12.91 -2.81
C PHE A 262 17.12 -12.36 -3.47
N CYS A 263 17.88 -11.56 -2.75
CA CYS A 263 19.08 -10.91 -3.27
C CYS A 263 20.21 -11.90 -3.56
N GLU A 264 20.31 -12.98 -2.82
CA GLU A 264 21.22 -14.08 -3.12
C GLU A 264 20.81 -14.80 -4.42
N LYS A 265 19.53 -15.18 -4.51
CA LYS A 265 18.98 -15.92 -5.65
C LYS A 265 19.05 -15.13 -6.95
N TYR A 266 18.81 -13.82 -6.91
CA TYR A 266 18.73 -12.95 -8.08
C TYR A 266 19.84 -11.89 -8.13
N SER A 267 21.02 -12.21 -7.56
CA SER A 267 22.14 -11.27 -7.36
C SER A 267 22.57 -10.52 -8.59
N SER A 268 22.50 -11.13 -9.78
CA SER A 268 22.91 -10.51 -11.06
C SER A 268 22.01 -9.35 -11.51
N ILE A 269 20.74 -9.34 -11.11
CA ILE A 269 19.74 -8.35 -11.54
C ILE A 269 19.29 -7.42 -10.43
N VAL A 270 19.62 -7.71 -9.16
CA VAL A 270 19.23 -6.87 -8.01
C VAL A 270 20.11 -5.62 -7.96
N GLY A 271 19.46 -4.47 -7.80
CA GLY A 271 20.10 -3.19 -7.49
C GLY A 271 20.03 -2.86 -6.00
N ARG A 272 19.34 -1.77 -5.68
CA ARG A 272 19.07 -1.36 -4.29
C ARG A 272 18.16 -2.39 -3.60
N ARG A 273 18.25 -2.46 -2.28
CA ARG A 273 17.48 -3.35 -1.41
C ARG A 273 16.85 -2.50 -0.34
N ILE A 274 15.54 -2.37 -0.36
CA ILE A 274 14.84 -1.37 0.45
C ILE A 274 13.89 -2.05 1.43
N ILE A 275 13.95 -1.62 2.69
CA ILE A 275 12.93 -1.93 3.69
C ILE A 275 12.35 -0.62 4.20
N PHE A 276 11.06 -0.42 3.98
CA PHE A 276 10.32 0.66 4.61
C PHE A 276 9.80 0.23 5.98
N SER A 277 10.01 1.08 6.97
CA SER A 277 9.58 0.80 8.34
C SER A 277 9.20 2.08 9.10
N GLN A 278 8.81 1.90 10.35
CA GLN A 278 8.55 3.03 11.26
C GLN A 278 9.85 3.60 11.88
N LYS A 279 10.97 2.90 11.72
CA LYS A 279 12.26 3.35 12.25
C LYS A 279 12.89 4.41 11.36
N ASP A 280 13.77 5.19 11.97
CA ASP A 280 14.59 6.14 11.27
C ASP A 280 15.52 5.47 10.26
N ARG A 281 16.10 6.26 9.37
CA ARG A 281 17.02 5.78 8.35
C ARG A 281 18.23 5.10 8.95
N GLU A 282 18.52 3.91 8.47
CA GLU A 282 19.65 3.09 8.87
C GLU A 282 20.15 2.27 7.67
N LYS A 283 21.34 1.72 7.76
CA LYS A 283 21.86 0.71 6.84
C LYS A 283 22.19 -0.55 7.60
N ASP A 284 21.73 -1.69 7.07
CA ASP A 284 22.13 -3.01 7.55
C ASP A 284 22.82 -3.76 6.39
N GLY A 285 24.16 -3.67 6.38
CA GLY A 285 24.93 -4.14 5.25
C GLY A 285 24.52 -3.46 3.92
N PRO A 286 24.08 -4.24 2.91
CA PRO A 286 23.62 -3.71 1.64
C PRO A 286 22.15 -3.26 1.64
N ILE A 287 21.41 -3.46 2.75
CA ILE A 287 20.00 -3.12 2.86
C ILE A 287 19.86 -1.67 3.35
N GLU A 288 19.06 -0.89 2.67
CA GLU A 288 18.67 0.46 3.10
C GLU A 288 17.36 0.37 3.89
N LEU A 289 17.40 0.74 5.15
CA LEU A 289 16.24 0.90 6.00
C LEU A 289 15.78 2.35 5.90
N LEU A 290 14.56 2.56 5.42
CA LEU A 290 14.00 3.90 5.22
C LEU A 290 12.71 4.06 6.02
N PRO A 291 12.51 5.23 6.66
CA PRO A 291 11.21 5.56 7.24
C PRO A 291 10.14 5.54 6.15
N ILE A 292 8.98 4.98 6.46
CA ILE A 292 7.90 4.82 5.48
C ILE A 292 7.37 6.15 4.92
N TYR A 293 7.44 7.23 5.68
CA TYR A 293 7.08 8.56 5.21
C TYR A 293 8.02 9.11 4.11
N MET A 294 9.14 8.42 3.83
CA MET A 294 10.07 8.77 2.75
C MET A 294 9.74 8.10 1.41
N VAL A 295 8.68 7.32 1.32
CA VAL A 295 8.28 6.61 0.08
C VAL A 295 8.13 7.56 -1.12
N PRO A 296 7.45 8.73 -1.04
CA PRO A 296 7.33 9.61 -2.21
C PRO A 296 8.67 10.07 -2.76
N PHE A 297 9.61 10.45 -1.88
CA PHE A 297 10.94 10.94 -2.28
C PHE A 297 11.83 9.84 -2.85
N PHE A 298 11.69 8.61 -2.35
CA PHE A 298 12.33 7.44 -2.94
C PHE A 298 11.82 7.17 -4.36
N LEU A 299 10.51 7.29 -4.58
CA LEU A 299 9.90 7.05 -5.89
C LEU A 299 10.29 8.11 -6.91
N GLU A 300 10.41 9.36 -6.49
CA GLU A 300 10.92 10.46 -7.32
C GLU A 300 12.37 10.21 -7.76
N GLU A 301 13.25 9.71 -6.86
CA GLU A 301 14.65 9.41 -7.20
C GLU A 301 14.81 8.31 -8.26
N ILE A 302 13.90 7.34 -8.29
CA ILE A 302 13.97 6.18 -9.20
C ILE A 302 13.05 6.28 -10.41
N SER A 303 12.43 7.44 -10.64
CA SER A 303 11.54 7.74 -11.77
C SER A 303 12.26 8.01 -13.08
#